data_ad8723a49446be1aa2528d7507754987
#
_entry.id   ad8723a49446be1aa2528d7507754987
#
_cell.length_a   1.000
_cell.length_b   1.000
_cell.length_c   1.000
_cell.angle_alpha   90.00
_cell.angle_beta   90.00
_cell.angle_gamma   90.00
#
_symmetry.space_group_name_H-M   'P 1'
#
loop_
_entity.id
_entity.type
_entity.pdbx_description
1 polymer ?
#
loop_
_entity_poly.entity_id
_entity_poly.type
_entity_poly.pdbx_seq_one_letter_code
_entity_poly.pdbx_strand_id
1 'polypeptide(L)'
;MHIGVVLLLWLLPLRPDVQQAALTELSDKAGIVSLQDLTDDLRGRLEIKERVHVTLVDHNPLVMSVETLNGRGGPFVISVDRDFIQELTHAEVEAAIAHELGHVWIYTHHPFLQTERLANDIAMRVVNRSAFEPVYEKVWQRTGIRGNLIEFIGPPSQ
;
A
#
# COMPACT_ATOMS: atom_id res chain seq x y z
N MET A 1 -24.87 -60.30 0.48
CA MET A 1 -24.29 -59.62 -0.70
C MET A 1 -24.56 -58.12 -0.58
N HIS A 2 -23.55 -57.32 -0.14
CA HIS A 2 -23.66 -55.88 -0.07
C HIS A 2 -22.96 -55.29 -1.31
N ILE A 3 -23.74 -54.69 -2.19
CA ILE A 3 -23.21 -53.98 -3.37
C ILE A 3 -22.85 -52.60 -2.90
N GLY A 4 -21.55 -52.34 -2.74
CA GLY A 4 -21.02 -51.00 -2.46
C GLY A 4 -21.13 -50.12 -3.72
N VAL A 5 -21.93 -49.07 -3.66
CA VAL A 5 -21.98 -48.06 -4.70
C VAL A 5 -20.76 -47.15 -4.51
N VAL A 6 -19.76 -47.28 -5.37
CA VAL A 6 -18.63 -46.35 -5.46
C VAL A 6 -19.11 -45.11 -6.23
N LEU A 7 -19.35 -44.02 -5.51
CA LEU A 7 -19.63 -42.71 -6.11
C LEU A 7 -18.31 -42.15 -6.65
N LEU A 8 -18.05 -42.34 -7.95
CA LEU A 8 -16.96 -41.64 -8.65
C LEU A 8 -17.37 -40.20 -8.82
N LEU A 9 -16.87 -39.33 -7.93
CA LEU A 9 -16.92 -37.89 -8.15
C LEU A 9 -16.03 -37.52 -9.34
N TRP A 10 -16.63 -37.29 -10.48
CA TRP A 10 -15.96 -36.70 -11.62
C TRP A 10 -15.65 -35.24 -11.27
N LEU A 11 -14.41 -34.98 -10.88
CA LEU A 11 -13.86 -33.61 -10.84
C LEU A 11 -13.76 -33.10 -12.28
N LEU A 12 -14.83 -32.47 -12.76
CA LEU A 12 -14.76 -31.72 -14.01
C LEU A 12 -13.74 -30.58 -13.83
N PRO A 13 -12.78 -30.42 -14.74
CA PRO A 13 -11.85 -29.30 -14.66
C PRO A 13 -12.66 -27.99 -14.76
N LEU A 14 -12.42 -27.07 -13.82
CA LEU A 14 -12.99 -25.73 -13.86
C LEU A 14 -12.64 -25.10 -15.20
N ARG A 15 -13.54 -24.28 -15.74
CA ARG A 15 -13.27 -23.53 -16.97
C ARG A 15 -12.02 -22.67 -16.76
N PRO A 16 -11.16 -22.51 -17.79
CA PRO A 16 -9.90 -21.75 -17.66
C PRO A 16 -10.09 -20.32 -17.16
N ASP A 17 -11.19 -19.66 -17.54
CA ASP A 17 -11.58 -18.33 -17.11
C ASP A 17 -11.89 -18.26 -15.60
N VAL A 18 -12.62 -19.28 -15.07
CA VAL A 18 -12.93 -19.38 -13.64
C VAL A 18 -11.68 -19.70 -12.82
N GLN A 19 -10.81 -20.54 -13.36
CA GLN A 19 -9.56 -20.89 -12.71
C GLN A 19 -8.60 -19.69 -12.66
N GLN A 20 -8.52 -18.91 -13.73
CA GLN A 20 -7.71 -17.69 -13.79
C GLN A 20 -8.23 -16.63 -12.83
N ALA A 21 -9.54 -16.42 -12.78
CA ALA A 21 -10.16 -15.45 -11.84
C ALA A 21 -9.89 -15.85 -10.38
N ALA A 22 -10.01 -17.14 -10.03
CA ALA A 22 -9.73 -17.65 -8.69
C ALA A 22 -8.24 -17.46 -8.29
N LEU A 23 -7.30 -17.69 -9.23
CA LEU A 23 -5.86 -17.48 -8.99
C LEU A 23 -5.54 -16.01 -8.78
N THR A 24 -6.16 -15.12 -9.54
CA THR A 24 -5.99 -13.67 -9.38
C THR A 24 -6.51 -13.21 -8.01
N GLU A 25 -7.71 -13.67 -7.61
CA GLU A 25 -8.28 -13.34 -6.31
C GLU A 25 -7.41 -13.83 -5.14
N LEU A 26 -6.85 -15.04 -5.23
CA LEU A 26 -5.94 -15.59 -4.23
C LEU A 26 -4.62 -14.82 -4.17
N SER A 27 -4.08 -14.40 -5.32
CA SER A 27 -2.87 -13.58 -5.41
C SER A 27 -3.07 -12.21 -4.78
N ASP A 28 -4.19 -11.57 -5.07
CA ASP A 28 -4.56 -10.27 -4.49
C ASP A 28 -4.71 -10.37 -2.97
N LYS A 29 -5.37 -11.40 -2.48
CA LYS A 29 -5.58 -11.62 -1.06
C LYS A 29 -4.25 -11.83 -0.31
N ALA A 30 -3.32 -12.61 -0.89
CA ALA A 30 -1.98 -12.77 -0.34
C ALA A 30 -1.18 -11.47 -0.36
N GLY A 31 -1.28 -10.69 -1.44
CA GLY A 31 -0.66 -9.38 -1.57
C GLY A 31 -1.18 -8.37 -0.53
N ILE A 32 -2.50 -8.33 -0.30
CA ILE A 32 -3.11 -7.46 0.73
C ILE A 32 -2.62 -7.84 2.12
N VAL A 33 -2.55 -9.12 2.47
CA VAL A 33 -2.04 -9.58 3.77
C VAL A 33 -0.59 -9.13 3.95
N SER A 34 0.27 -9.31 2.94
CA SER A 34 1.67 -8.87 3.00
C SER A 34 1.80 -7.35 3.14
N LEU A 35 0.97 -6.55 2.45
CA LEU A 35 0.95 -5.09 2.60
C LEU A 35 0.44 -4.65 3.97
N GLN A 36 -0.53 -5.34 4.54
CA GLN A 36 -1.04 -5.05 5.88
C GLN A 36 0.03 -5.33 6.94
N ASP A 37 0.72 -6.46 6.85
CA ASP A 37 1.80 -6.81 7.78
C ASP A 37 2.94 -5.78 7.73
N LEU A 38 3.34 -5.35 6.53
CA LEU A 38 4.32 -4.28 6.34
C LEU A 38 3.83 -2.95 6.94
N THR A 39 2.57 -2.59 6.70
CA THR A 39 1.97 -1.37 7.25
C THR A 39 1.96 -1.39 8.76
N ASP A 40 1.62 -2.53 9.39
CA ASP A 40 1.59 -2.67 10.84
C ASP A 40 2.99 -2.61 11.46
N ASP A 41 4.02 -3.15 10.80
CA ASP A 41 5.41 -3.02 11.23
C ASP A 41 5.87 -1.55 11.20
N LEU A 42 5.72 -0.88 10.04
CA LEU A 42 6.12 0.52 9.87
C LEU A 42 5.35 1.45 10.81
N ARG A 43 4.04 1.22 10.96
CA ARG A 43 3.18 1.94 11.91
C ARG A 43 3.68 1.81 13.34
N GLY A 44 4.07 0.60 13.76
CA GLY A 44 4.66 0.35 15.09
C GLY A 44 5.97 1.10 15.30
N ARG A 45 6.86 1.12 14.29
CA ARG A 45 8.15 1.84 14.33
C ARG A 45 7.97 3.36 14.34
N LEU A 46 6.89 3.88 13.76
CA LEU A 46 6.52 5.30 13.82
C LEU A 46 5.69 5.67 15.06
N GLU A 47 5.43 4.71 15.95
CA GLU A 47 4.64 4.90 17.18
C GLU A 47 3.20 5.41 16.95
N ILE A 48 2.64 5.12 15.77
CA ILE A 48 1.25 5.46 15.43
C ILE A 48 0.32 4.44 16.10
N LYS A 49 -0.58 4.93 16.97
CA LYS A 49 -1.50 4.10 17.77
C LYS A 49 -2.78 3.74 17.03
N GLU A 50 -3.17 4.59 16.11
CA GLU A 50 -4.38 4.45 15.31
C GLU A 50 -4.27 3.25 14.38
N ARG A 51 -5.41 2.60 14.11
CA ARG A 51 -5.48 1.50 13.15
C ARG A 51 -5.37 2.04 11.74
N VAL A 52 -4.55 1.42 10.93
CA VAL A 52 -4.39 1.73 9.51
C VAL A 52 -4.63 0.45 8.73
N HIS A 53 -5.63 0.46 7.84
CA HIS A 53 -5.95 -0.62 6.94
C HIS A 53 -5.39 -0.31 5.56
N VAL A 54 -4.99 -1.35 4.83
CA VAL A 54 -4.56 -1.22 3.42
C VAL A 54 -5.59 -1.92 2.54
N THR A 55 -5.92 -1.30 1.42
CA THR A 55 -6.77 -1.89 0.38
C THR A 55 -6.19 -1.65 -1.01
N LEU A 56 -6.31 -2.65 -1.88
CA LEU A 56 -6.02 -2.49 -3.30
C LEU A 56 -7.28 -2.02 -4.02
N VAL A 57 -7.13 -0.99 -4.84
CA VAL A 57 -8.20 -0.47 -5.71
C VAL A 57 -7.77 -0.54 -7.17
N ASP A 58 -8.72 -0.71 -8.08
CA ASP A 58 -8.43 -0.83 -9.51
C ASP A 58 -7.91 0.47 -10.12
N HIS A 59 -8.29 1.60 -9.54
CA HIS A 59 -7.82 2.92 -9.96
C HIS A 59 -7.79 3.90 -8.78
N ASN A 60 -6.62 4.54 -8.59
CA ASN A 60 -6.45 5.66 -7.68
C ASN A 60 -5.76 6.82 -8.43
N PRO A 61 -6.40 7.97 -8.64
CA PRO A 61 -5.81 9.11 -9.36
C PRO A 61 -4.50 9.64 -8.72
N LEU A 62 -4.34 9.40 -7.42
CA LEU A 62 -3.14 9.77 -6.65
C LEU A 62 -2.15 8.61 -6.53
N VAL A 63 -2.41 7.48 -7.21
CA VAL A 63 -1.72 6.18 -7.17
C VAL A 63 -1.70 5.53 -5.78
N MET A 64 -1.55 6.31 -4.73
CA MET A 64 -1.71 5.92 -3.33
C MET A 64 -2.26 7.11 -2.55
N SER A 65 -3.09 6.85 -1.55
CA SER A 65 -3.67 7.91 -0.71
C SER A 65 -4.14 7.33 0.62
N VAL A 66 -4.12 8.14 1.67
CA VAL A 66 -4.67 7.79 2.97
C VAL A 66 -5.83 8.70 3.35
N GLU A 67 -6.87 8.11 3.91
CA GLU A 67 -8.03 8.84 4.43
C GLU A 67 -8.50 8.27 5.78
N THR A 68 -9.23 9.08 6.54
CA THR A 68 -9.85 8.65 7.80
C THR A 68 -11.30 8.24 7.57
N LEU A 69 -11.71 7.09 8.11
CA LEU A 69 -13.08 6.58 7.93
C LEU A 69 -14.13 7.31 8.77
N ASN A 70 -13.76 7.83 9.94
CA ASN A 70 -14.72 8.36 10.92
C ASN A 70 -14.33 9.75 11.47
N GLY A 71 -13.60 10.56 10.71
CA GLY A 71 -13.14 11.86 11.18
C GLY A 71 -12.02 11.76 12.20
N ARG A 72 -11.92 12.72 13.15
CA ARG A 72 -10.81 12.79 14.10
C ARG A 72 -10.70 11.52 14.95
N GLY A 73 -9.56 10.83 14.86
CA GLY A 73 -9.23 9.66 15.68
C GLY A 73 -9.86 8.34 15.24
N GLY A 74 -10.48 8.28 14.05
CA GLY A 74 -10.98 7.03 13.46
C GLY A 74 -9.86 6.18 12.86
N PRO A 75 -10.17 4.95 12.44
CA PRO A 75 -9.23 4.16 11.67
C PRO A 75 -8.97 4.83 10.33
N PHE A 76 -7.76 4.64 9.82
CA PHE A 76 -7.33 5.12 8.51
C PHE A 76 -7.35 4.00 7.48
N VAL A 77 -7.50 4.36 6.21
CA VAL A 77 -7.37 3.44 5.09
C VAL A 77 -6.37 4.01 4.09
N ILE A 78 -5.35 3.22 3.77
CA ILE A 78 -4.45 3.46 2.66
C ILE A 78 -5.02 2.73 1.45
N SER A 79 -5.41 3.49 0.42
CA SER A 79 -5.89 2.98 -0.87
C SER A 79 -4.74 2.97 -1.86
N VAL A 80 -4.40 1.80 -2.36
CA VAL A 80 -3.26 1.57 -3.26
C VAL A 80 -3.76 1.16 -4.63
N ASP A 81 -3.35 1.87 -5.68
CA ASP A 81 -3.61 1.48 -7.06
C ASP A 81 -2.92 0.14 -7.36
N ARG A 82 -3.71 -0.84 -7.83
CA ARG A 82 -3.26 -2.22 -8.05
C ARG A 82 -2.12 -2.31 -9.05
N ASP A 83 -2.21 -1.58 -10.14
CA ASP A 83 -1.20 -1.64 -11.20
C ASP A 83 0.06 -0.91 -10.77
N PHE A 84 -0.08 0.20 -10.03
CA PHE A 84 1.07 0.96 -9.54
C PHE A 84 1.93 0.15 -8.57
N ILE A 85 1.32 -0.57 -7.62
CA ILE A 85 2.09 -1.35 -6.64
C ILE A 85 2.93 -2.45 -7.29
N GLN A 86 2.50 -2.99 -8.44
CA GLN A 86 3.24 -4.01 -9.20
C GLN A 86 4.49 -3.46 -9.89
N GLU A 87 4.57 -2.13 -10.10
CA GLU A 87 5.74 -1.46 -10.68
C GLU A 87 6.84 -1.20 -9.64
N LEU A 88 6.53 -1.35 -8.35
CA LEU A 88 7.43 -1.02 -7.25
C LEU A 88 8.26 -2.22 -6.80
N THR A 89 9.52 -1.97 -6.49
CA THR A 89 10.35 -2.91 -5.73
C THR A 89 9.91 -2.93 -4.26
N HIS A 90 10.35 -3.92 -3.49
CA HIS A 90 10.02 -4.01 -2.07
C HIS A 90 10.40 -2.75 -1.29
N ALA A 91 11.61 -2.21 -1.49
CA ALA A 91 12.06 -0.99 -0.82
C ALA A 91 11.22 0.25 -1.22
N GLU A 92 10.76 0.32 -2.47
CA GLU A 92 9.87 1.37 -2.94
C GLU A 92 8.47 1.24 -2.33
N VAL A 93 7.96 0.01 -2.17
CA VAL A 93 6.70 -0.24 -1.45
C VAL A 93 6.81 0.21 0.00
N GLU A 94 7.89 -0.15 0.70
CA GLU A 94 8.15 0.33 2.06
C GLU A 94 8.15 1.86 2.15
N ALA A 95 8.84 2.54 1.22
CA ALA A 95 8.90 4.01 1.19
C ALA A 95 7.51 4.62 0.92
N ALA A 96 6.75 4.08 -0.01
CA ALA A 96 5.41 4.58 -0.35
C ALA A 96 4.43 4.40 0.83
N ILE A 97 4.40 3.23 1.47
CA ILE A 97 3.56 2.99 2.66
C ILE A 97 4.01 3.87 3.83
N ALA A 98 5.33 4.01 4.07
CA ALA A 98 5.85 4.89 5.12
C ALA A 98 5.46 6.36 4.91
N HIS A 99 5.40 6.82 3.65
CA HIS A 99 4.93 8.17 3.30
C HIS A 99 3.47 8.39 3.72
N GLU A 100 2.57 7.46 3.37
CA GLU A 100 1.17 7.54 3.78
C GLU A 100 1.02 7.50 5.32
N LEU A 101 1.82 6.69 5.99
CA LEU A 101 1.89 6.69 7.46
C LEU A 101 2.43 8.00 8.02
N GLY A 102 3.31 8.69 7.29
CA GLY A 102 3.74 10.05 7.61
C GLY A 102 2.56 11.03 7.67
N HIS A 103 1.64 10.97 6.71
CA HIS A 103 0.39 11.75 6.73
C HIS A 103 -0.51 11.37 7.91
N VAL A 104 -0.64 10.08 8.25
CA VAL A 104 -1.37 9.64 9.45
C VAL A 104 -0.75 10.24 10.71
N TRP A 105 0.57 10.17 10.84
CA TRP A 105 1.29 10.73 11.99
C TRP A 105 1.03 12.24 12.13
N ILE A 106 1.14 12.99 11.04
CA ILE A 106 0.85 14.44 11.04
C ILE A 106 -0.60 14.70 11.44
N TYR A 107 -1.54 13.96 10.87
CA TYR A 107 -2.96 14.13 11.18
C TYR A 107 -3.26 13.96 12.67
N THR A 108 -2.62 12.99 13.31
CA THR A 108 -2.85 12.67 14.72
C THR A 108 -2.11 13.58 15.70
N HIS A 109 -0.99 14.19 15.27
CA HIS A 109 -0.16 15.04 16.14
C HIS A 109 -0.28 16.53 15.80
N HIS A 110 -0.28 16.90 14.52
CA HIS A 110 -0.24 18.27 14.04
C HIS A 110 -1.11 18.45 12.78
N PRO A 111 -2.44 18.32 12.86
CA PRO A 111 -3.33 18.21 11.70
C PRO A 111 -3.30 19.43 10.75
N PHE A 112 -2.80 20.57 11.21
CA PHE A 112 -2.69 21.79 10.41
C PHE A 112 -1.36 21.89 9.63
N LEU A 113 -0.43 20.94 9.81
CA LEU A 113 0.90 20.95 9.19
C LEU A 113 1.04 19.92 8.06
N GLN A 114 -0.05 19.52 7.43
CA GLN A 114 -0.05 18.54 6.34
C GLN A 114 0.75 19.07 5.15
N THR A 115 1.94 18.50 4.95
CA THR A 115 2.80 18.76 3.81
C THR A 115 3.50 17.48 3.37
N GLU A 116 3.76 17.35 2.07
CA GLU A 116 4.53 16.23 1.50
C GLU A 116 5.92 16.12 2.13
N ARG A 117 6.58 17.27 2.34
CA ARG A 117 7.90 17.30 2.97
C ARG A 117 7.88 16.71 4.37
N LEU A 118 6.96 17.13 5.21
CA LEU A 118 6.89 16.63 6.59
C LEU A 118 6.52 15.15 6.63
N ALA A 119 5.61 14.68 5.76
CA ALA A 119 5.28 13.26 5.64
C ALA A 119 6.52 12.43 5.28
N ASN A 120 7.33 12.89 4.32
CA ASN A 120 8.59 12.26 3.98
C ASN A 120 9.62 12.30 5.11
N ASP A 121 9.76 13.43 5.81
CA ASP A 121 10.70 13.56 6.94
C ASP A 121 10.34 12.59 8.08
N ILE A 122 9.05 12.33 8.30
CA ILE A 122 8.57 11.31 9.25
C ILE A 122 8.85 9.91 8.73
N ALA A 123 8.50 9.63 7.48
CA ALA A 123 8.73 8.33 6.86
C ALA A 123 10.22 7.94 6.83
N MET A 124 11.12 8.90 6.59
CA MET A 124 12.57 8.69 6.60
C MET A 124 13.15 8.33 7.98
N ARG A 125 12.37 8.35 9.05
CA ARG A 125 12.78 7.80 10.36
C ARG A 125 12.83 6.27 10.34
N VAL A 126 12.11 5.63 9.42
CA VAL A 126 11.95 4.16 9.37
C VAL A 126 12.38 3.53 8.05
N VAL A 127 12.53 4.32 6.97
CA VAL A 127 12.97 3.87 5.64
C VAL A 127 14.09 4.75 5.09
N ASN A 128 14.88 4.21 4.17
CA ASN A 128 15.99 4.94 3.57
C ASN A 128 15.50 6.00 2.58
N ARG A 129 16.09 7.19 2.63
CA ARG A 129 15.83 8.29 1.69
C ARG A 129 15.96 7.87 0.22
N SER A 130 16.95 7.06 -0.11
CA SER A 130 17.19 6.61 -1.49
C SER A 130 16.04 5.81 -2.12
N ALA A 131 15.13 5.25 -1.31
CA ALA A 131 13.96 4.54 -1.81
C ALA A 131 12.86 5.49 -2.32
N PHE A 132 12.86 6.77 -1.90
CA PHE A 132 11.84 7.74 -2.32
C PHE A 132 12.04 8.27 -3.73
N GLU A 133 13.28 8.48 -4.18
CA GLU A 133 13.55 9.03 -5.52
C GLU A 133 12.85 8.24 -6.63
N PRO A 134 13.05 6.90 -6.73
CA PRO A 134 12.37 6.11 -7.76
C PRO A 134 10.85 6.05 -7.58
N VAL A 135 10.33 6.12 -6.35
CA VAL A 135 8.87 6.21 -6.13
C VAL A 135 8.32 7.49 -6.74
N TYR A 136 8.91 8.66 -6.44
CA TYR A 136 8.46 9.92 -7.01
C TYR A 136 8.55 9.96 -8.54
N GLU A 137 9.63 9.43 -9.13
CA GLU A 137 9.76 9.34 -10.59
C GLU A 137 8.61 8.51 -11.21
N LYS A 138 8.25 7.38 -10.61
CA LYS A 138 7.14 6.53 -11.06
C LYS A 138 5.78 7.21 -10.87
N VAL A 139 5.55 7.87 -9.72
CA VAL A 139 4.33 8.67 -9.47
C VAL A 139 4.18 9.77 -10.53
N TRP A 140 5.24 10.51 -10.81
CA TRP A 140 5.21 11.59 -11.81
C TRP A 140 4.98 11.08 -13.23
N GLN A 141 5.59 9.95 -13.58
CA GLN A 141 5.33 9.31 -14.88
C GLN A 141 3.87 8.90 -15.02
N ARG A 142 3.27 8.38 -13.96
CA ARG A 142 1.90 7.88 -13.99
C ARG A 142 0.85 8.99 -13.92
N THR A 143 1.07 10.00 -13.10
CA THR A 143 0.14 11.13 -12.93
C THR A 143 0.31 12.24 -13.98
N GLY A 144 1.46 12.29 -14.65
CA GLY A 144 1.81 13.38 -15.56
C GLY A 144 2.17 14.70 -14.85
N ILE A 145 2.19 14.71 -13.52
CA ILE A 145 2.46 15.90 -12.69
C ILE A 145 3.87 15.75 -12.11
N ARG A 146 4.81 16.62 -12.54
CA ARG A 146 6.17 16.60 -12.04
C ARG A 146 6.36 17.65 -10.95
N GLY A 147 6.90 17.22 -9.80
CA GLY A 147 7.27 18.08 -8.68
C GLY A 147 8.79 18.34 -8.60
N ASN A 148 9.21 18.94 -7.49
CA ASN A 148 10.62 19.18 -7.16
C ASN A 148 11.07 18.21 -6.06
N LEU A 149 11.93 17.26 -6.39
CA LEU A 149 12.40 16.24 -5.48
C LEU A 149 13.07 16.81 -4.22
N ILE A 150 13.85 17.89 -4.37
CA ILE A 150 14.52 18.56 -3.23
C ILE A 150 13.50 19.17 -2.26
N GLU A 151 12.38 19.68 -2.77
CA GLU A 151 11.30 20.21 -1.92
C GLU A 151 10.61 19.10 -1.14
N PHE A 152 10.46 17.91 -1.75
CA PHE A 152 9.75 16.79 -1.13
C PHE A 152 10.62 15.99 -0.16
N ILE A 153 11.86 15.67 -0.54
CA ILE A 153 12.73 14.77 0.26
C ILE A 153 14.06 15.41 0.71
N GLY A 154 14.24 16.71 0.45
CA GLY A 154 15.46 17.43 0.79
C GLY A 154 16.65 17.15 -0.13
N PRO A 155 17.76 17.82 0.08
CA PRO A 155 18.99 17.59 -0.68
C PRO A 155 19.55 16.19 -0.39
N PRO A 156 20.33 15.61 -1.31
CA PRO A 156 21.07 14.39 -1.05
C PRO A 156 21.94 14.52 0.19
N SER A 157 22.07 13.45 0.98
CA SER A 157 23.05 13.40 2.09
C SER A 157 24.45 13.53 1.53
N GLN A 158 25.25 14.43 2.11
CA GLN A 158 26.67 14.59 1.77
C GLN A 158 27.47 13.40 2.30
#